data_2a8cb92ea058a9ee906925e4fdfe1b37
#
_entry.id   2a8cb92ea058a9ee906925e4fdfe1b37
#
_cell.length_a   1.000
_cell.length_b   1.000
_cell.length_c   1.000
_cell.angle_alpha   90.00
_cell.angle_beta   90.00
_cell.angle_gamma   90.00
#
_symmetry.space_group_name_H-M   'P 1'
#
loop_
_entity.id
_entity.type
_entity.pdbx_description
1 polymer ?
#
loop_
_entity_poly.entity_id
_entity_poly.type
_entity_poly.pdbx_seq_one_letter_code
_entity_poly.pdbx_strand_id
1 'polypeptide(L)'
;MKRLLLSAFTVLMLLGCGERKQASDSSNEGTNTSQQAENNSKKDGVQNDGEGEYKTTEIGAKLYIEPKEESEDKKPEPDLTGVEITEENFRSFPETSKHYFTYEWNEYTNSYRITGCTSESRVVHVPSKINGRPVKIINPHALSELPNVEAIVLPDSLVSVREDALSNNPKLKYIEFGKSLSVLCEDSMLSLPSLEKVVLPESLEEIEAWVFSGENLKDIYLPSNVKKLSNLFCLQKSCSPDLKIHVKTGSVTAENIKNSDLVAENKVIFE
;
A
#
# COMPACT_ATOMS: atom_id res chain seq x y z
N MET A 1 -26.53 22.83 13.25
CA MET A 1 -25.16 22.33 13.51
C MET A 1 -25.17 20.82 13.31
N LYS A 2 -24.88 20.33 12.10
CA LYS A 2 -24.67 18.90 11.84
C LYS A 2 -23.14 18.70 11.77
N ARG A 3 -22.55 18.14 12.83
CA ARG A 3 -21.19 17.62 12.79
C ARG A 3 -21.20 16.43 11.81
N LEU A 4 -20.54 16.57 10.66
CA LEU A 4 -20.14 15.41 9.86
C LEU A 4 -19.07 14.70 10.67
N LEU A 5 -19.46 13.69 11.42
CA LEU A 5 -18.57 12.63 11.84
C LEU A 5 -18.24 11.83 10.57
N LEU A 6 -17.11 12.12 9.91
CA LEU A 6 -16.50 11.15 9.01
C LEU A 6 -16.19 9.94 9.89
N SER A 7 -17.01 8.90 9.79
CA SER A 7 -16.74 7.63 10.47
C SER A 7 -15.45 7.03 9.91
N ALA A 8 -14.76 6.24 10.71
CA ALA A 8 -13.58 5.45 10.26
C ALA A 8 -13.88 4.69 8.95
N PHE A 9 -15.13 4.36 8.70
CA PHE A 9 -15.65 3.71 7.50
C PHE A 9 -15.50 4.58 6.23
N THR A 10 -15.66 5.90 6.32
CA THR A 10 -15.50 6.82 5.18
C THR A 10 -14.03 7.00 4.80
N VAL A 11 -13.13 6.96 5.79
CA VAL A 11 -11.67 6.97 5.55
C VAL A 11 -11.21 5.66 4.90
N LEU A 12 -11.79 4.53 5.29
CA LEU A 12 -11.50 3.23 4.68
C LEU A 12 -11.94 3.17 3.20
N MET A 13 -13.11 3.76 2.86
CA MET A 13 -13.57 3.88 1.48
C MET A 13 -12.65 4.77 0.59
N LEU A 14 -11.98 5.78 1.18
CA LEU A 14 -10.99 6.62 0.48
C LEU A 14 -9.64 5.92 0.30
N LEU A 15 -9.36 4.90 1.11
CA LEU A 15 -8.14 4.09 1.08
C LEU A 15 -8.35 2.75 0.37
N GLY A 16 -9.60 2.29 0.25
CA GLY A 16 -9.97 1.06 -0.46
C GLY A 16 -9.81 1.17 -1.98
N CYS A 17 -9.78 0.05 -2.67
CA CYS A 17 -9.77 -0.02 -4.12
C CYS A 17 -11.12 0.48 -4.64
N GLY A 18 -11.13 1.55 -5.44
CA GLY A 18 -12.35 2.17 -5.92
C GLY A 18 -12.99 1.40 -7.07
N GLU A 19 -14.32 1.41 -7.12
CA GLU A 19 -15.11 0.82 -8.22
C GLU A 19 -14.64 1.31 -9.60
N ARG A 20 -14.46 0.37 -10.54
CA ARG A 20 -14.27 0.66 -11.98
C ARG A 20 -15.47 1.41 -12.52
N LYS A 21 -15.36 2.73 -12.72
CA LYS A 21 -16.26 3.47 -13.61
C LYS A 21 -15.76 3.30 -15.03
N GLN A 22 -16.57 2.64 -15.86
CA GLN A 22 -16.40 2.67 -17.31
C GLN A 22 -16.40 4.11 -17.81
N ALA A 23 -15.34 4.50 -18.52
CA ALA A 23 -15.27 5.76 -19.23
C ALA A 23 -16.18 5.69 -20.46
N SER A 24 -17.24 6.50 -20.50
CA SER A 24 -17.93 6.84 -21.72
C SER A 24 -17.47 8.23 -22.15
N ASP A 25 -16.85 8.29 -23.34
CA ASP A 25 -16.52 9.53 -24.04
C ASP A 25 -17.74 10.44 -24.21
N SER A 26 -17.58 11.68 -23.83
CA SER A 26 -18.27 12.78 -24.53
C SER A 26 -17.45 14.07 -24.42
N SER A 27 -16.93 14.47 -25.57
CA SER A 27 -16.38 15.78 -25.86
C SER A 27 -17.41 16.90 -25.59
N ASN A 28 -17.02 17.97 -24.93
CA ASN A 28 -17.59 19.28 -25.22
C ASN A 28 -16.60 20.41 -24.89
N GLU A 29 -16.33 21.21 -25.91
CA GLU A 29 -15.61 22.48 -25.87
C GLU A 29 -16.48 23.56 -25.20
N GLY A 30 -15.82 24.55 -24.57
CA GLY A 30 -16.55 25.79 -24.30
C GLY A 30 -15.90 26.74 -23.29
N THR A 31 -15.15 27.66 -23.85
CA THR A 31 -15.02 29.09 -23.53
C THR A 31 -14.41 29.59 -22.24
N ASN A 32 -13.24 30.22 -22.44
CA ASN A 32 -12.62 31.28 -21.64
C ASN A 32 -13.62 32.39 -21.20
N THR A 33 -13.54 32.73 -19.92
CA THR A 33 -13.85 34.09 -19.49
C THR A 33 -12.89 34.52 -18.38
N SER A 34 -11.97 35.39 -18.75
CA SER A 34 -11.12 36.15 -17.84
C SER A 34 -11.98 37.16 -17.07
N GLN A 35 -11.97 37.08 -15.75
CA GLN A 35 -12.27 38.23 -14.87
C GLN A 35 -11.15 38.42 -13.87
N GLN A 36 -10.51 39.58 -14.02
CA GLN A 36 -9.62 40.17 -13.01
C GLN A 36 -10.47 40.46 -11.75
N ALA A 37 -10.03 39.95 -10.62
CA ALA A 37 -10.48 40.39 -9.31
C ALA A 37 -9.26 40.92 -8.54
N GLU A 38 -9.42 42.12 -8.06
CA GLU A 38 -8.45 42.94 -7.42
C GLU A 38 -7.89 42.36 -6.11
N ASN A 39 -6.60 42.60 -5.90
CA ASN A 39 -5.85 42.40 -4.67
C ASN A 39 -6.55 42.98 -3.43
N ASN A 40 -6.99 42.11 -2.54
CA ASN A 40 -7.19 42.46 -1.14
C ASN A 40 -6.39 41.46 -0.29
N SER A 41 -5.17 41.84 0.07
CA SER A 41 -4.26 41.03 0.91
C SER A 41 -4.82 40.97 2.34
N LYS A 42 -5.71 40.02 2.60
CA LYS A 42 -5.88 39.48 3.95
C LYS A 42 -4.80 38.45 4.15
N LYS A 43 -3.99 38.59 5.16
CA LYS A 43 -3.03 37.58 5.62
C LYS A 43 -3.80 36.28 5.92
N ASP A 44 -3.78 35.34 4.99
CA ASP A 44 -4.21 33.97 5.25
C ASP A 44 -3.30 33.42 6.35
N GLY A 45 -3.85 33.19 7.53
CA GLY A 45 -3.11 32.59 8.64
C GLY A 45 -2.80 31.12 8.35
N VAL A 46 -1.54 30.82 8.04
CA VAL A 46 -1.05 29.45 8.05
C VAL A 46 -0.92 29.01 9.50
N GLN A 47 -1.51 27.87 9.86
CA GLN A 47 -1.46 27.29 11.20
C GLN A 47 -0.75 25.94 11.13
N ASN A 48 -0.07 25.58 12.23
CA ASN A 48 0.58 24.28 12.39
C ASN A 48 0.01 23.62 13.65
N ASP A 49 -0.57 22.41 13.53
CA ASP A 49 -1.17 21.66 14.64
C ASP A 49 -0.29 20.49 15.13
N GLY A 50 0.98 20.46 14.71
CA GLY A 50 1.91 19.37 15.02
C GLY A 50 1.80 18.17 14.03
N GLU A 51 0.71 18.09 13.26
CA GLU A 51 0.53 17.13 12.17
C GLU A 51 0.87 17.73 10.80
N GLY A 52 1.02 19.06 10.70
CA GLY A 52 1.43 19.79 9.51
C GLY A 52 0.89 21.19 9.38
N GLU A 53 1.31 21.87 8.32
CA GLU A 53 0.80 23.19 7.97
C GLU A 53 -0.55 23.05 7.26
N TYR A 54 -1.50 23.92 7.58
CA TYR A 54 -2.80 23.97 6.90
C TYR A 54 -3.33 25.38 6.81
N LYS A 55 -4.22 25.60 5.84
CA LYS A 55 -5.05 26.81 5.75
C LYS A 55 -6.49 26.43 6.10
N THR A 56 -7.14 27.30 6.89
CA THR A 56 -8.57 27.17 7.15
C THR A 56 -9.34 27.90 6.04
N THR A 57 -10.23 27.20 5.35
CA THR A 57 -11.10 27.79 4.33
C THR A 57 -12.18 28.68 4.97
N GLU A 58 -12.84 29.53 4.17
CA GLU A 58 -13.92 30.39 4.66
C GLU A 58 -15.08 29.62 5.29
N ILE A 59 -15.27 28.36 4.91
CA ILE A 59 -16.29 27.45 5.48
C ILE A 59 -15.77 26.66 6.69
N GLY A 60 -14.53 26.96 7.19
CA GLY A 60 -13.94 26.30 8.36
C GLY A 60 -13.31 24.92 8.09
N ALA A 61 -13.14 24.50 6.85
CA ALA A 61 -12.43 23.26 6.51
C ALA A 61 -10.92 23.47 6.58
N LYS A 62 -10.18 22.52 7.16
CA LYS A 62 -8.72 22.47 7.11
C LYS A 62 -8.26 21.97 5.74
N LEU A 63 -7.47 22.79 5.04
CA LEU A 63 -6.76 22.39 3.83
C LEU A 63 -5.28 22.26 4.17
N TYR A 64 -4.76 21.04 4.19
CA TYR A 64 -3.35 20.79 4.45
C TYR A 64 -2.48 21.28 3.30
N ILE A 65 -1.38 21.93 3.64
CA ILE A 65 -0.42 22.44 2.65
C ILE A 65 0.57 21.34 2.34
N GLU A 66 0.79 21.08 1.04
CA GLU A 66 1.83 20.16 0.61
C GLU A 66 3.20 20.60 1.15
N PRO A 67 3.94 19.73 1.85
CA PRO A 67 5.26 20.05 2.35
C PRO A 67 6.19 20.43 1.20
N LYS A 68 7.03 21.44 1.42
CA LYS A 68 8.07 21.78 0.44
C LYS A 68 9.03 20.62 0.28
N GLU A 69 9.47 20.37 -0.96
CA GLU A 69 10.53 19.40 -1.20
C GLU A 69 11.80 19.82 -0.44
N GLU A 70 12.31 18.91 0.37
CA GLU A 70 13.63 19.04 0.95
C GLU A 70 14.66 18.69 -0.12
N SER A 71 15.63 19.57 -0.35
CA SER A 71 16.76 19.33 -1.26
C SER A 71 17.74 18.37 -0.56
N GLU A 72 17.45 17.07 -0.61
CA GLU A 72 18.41 16.05 -0.24
C GLU A 72 19.08 15.52 -1.51
N ASP A 73 20.40 15.33 -1.44
CA ASP A 73 21.12 14.69 -2.54
C ASP A 73 20.69 13.23 -2.69
N LYS A 74 20.59 12.79 -3.95
CA LYS A 74 20.29 11.39 -4.26
C LYS A 74 21.38 10.49 -3.67
N LYS A 75 21.09 9.79 -2.57
CA LYS A 75 22.01 8.79 -2.00
C LYS A 75 22.10 7.60 -2.95
N PRO A 76 23.31 7.13 -3.27
CA PRO A 76 23.48 5.93 -4.08
C PRO A 76 22.86 4.72 -3.36
N GLU A 77 22.38 3.77 -4.13
CA GLU A 77 21.95 2.49 -3.57
C GLU A 77 23.14 1.73 -2.99
N PRO A 78 22.95 0.92 -1.94
CA PRO A 78 24.01 0.12 -1.39
C PRO A 78 24.48 -0.92 -2.41
N ASP A 79 25.81 -1.10 -2.51
CA ASP A 79 26.36 -2.21 -3.28
C ASP A 79 26.15 -3.52 -2.50
N LEU A 80 25.27 -4.36 -3.01
CA LEU A 80 24.95 -5.66 -2.43
C LEU A 80 25.63 -6.83 -3.16
N THR A 81 26.67 -6.55 -3.96
CA THR A 81 27.43 -7.58 -4.66
C THR A 81 28.05 -8.56 -3.67
N GLY A 82 27.76 -9.85 -3.84
CA GLY A 82 28.26 -10.90 -2.95
C GLY A 82 27.58 -10.99 -1.59
N VAL A 83 26.61 -10.13 -1.30
CA VAL A 83 25.80 -10.23 -0.06
C VAL A 83 24.66 -11.22 -0.29
N GLU A 84 24.52 -12.21 0.57
CA GLU A 84 23.36 -13.09 0.59
C GLU A 84 22.20 -12.38 1.30
N ILE A 85 21.02 -12.28 0.64
CA ILE A 85 19.80 -11.75 1.24
C ILE A 85 19.04 -12.90 1.87
N THR A 86 18.83 -12.83 3.19
CA THR A 86 18.19 -13.86 4.00
C THR A 86 17.01 -13.31 4.79
N GLU A 87 16.19 -14.21 5.37
CA GLU A 87 15.05 -13.82 6.22
C GLU A 87 15.50 -13.03 7.46
N GLU A 88 16.73 -13.27 7.94
CA GLU A 88 17.27 -12.61 9.13
C GLU A 88 17.81 -11.21 8.86
N ASN A 89 18.34 -10.95 7.64
CA ASN A 89 19.07 -9.71 7.38
C ASN A 89 18.35 -8.69 6.47
N PHE A 90 17.34 -9.09 5.69
CA PHE A 90 16.77 -8.18 4.69
C PHE A 90 16.16 -6.90 5.29
N ARG A 91 15.70 -6.94 6.55
CA ARG A 91 15.15 -5.79 7.28
C ARG A 91 16.20 -4.80 7.77
N SER A 92 17.48 -5.23 7.84
CA SER A 92 18.58 -4.41 8.36
C SER A 92 19.19 -3.44 7.34
N PHE A 93 18.84 -3.57 6.06
CA PHE A 93 19.30 -2.66 5.03
C PHE A 93 18.65 -1.28 5.20
N PRO A 94 19.35 -0.20 4.80
CA PRO A 94 18.82 1.15 4.94
C PRO A 94 17.59 1.39 4.04
N GLU A 95 16.77 2.39 4.40
CA GLU A 95 15.70 2.88 3.52
C GLU A 95 16.28 3.30 2.17
N THR A 96 15.60 2.90 1.09
CA THR A 96 15.93 3.33 -0.27
C THR A 96 15.62 4.81 -0.40
N SER A 97 16.56 5.59 -0.97
CA SER A 97 16.37 7.05 -1.10
C SER A 97 15.07 7.38 -1.84
N LYS A 98 14.34 8.40 -1.36
CA LYS A 98 13.10 8.88 -1.98
C LYS A 98 13.26 9.20 -3.48
N HIS A 99 14.45 9.51 -3.95
CA HIS A 99 14.74 9.83 -5.36
C HIS A 99 14.64 8.63 -6.32
N TYR A 100 14.52 7.41 -5.79
CA TYR A 100 14.23 6.22 -6.58
C TYR A 100 12.73 5.93 -6.70
N PHE A 101 11.89 6.77 -6.06
CA PHE A 101 10.44 6.64 -6.14
C PHE A 101 9.82 7.83 -6.86
N THR A 102 8.75 7.57 -7.58
CA THR A 102 7.75 8.59 -7.90
C THR A 102 6.67 8.56 -6.84
N TYR A 103 6.15 9.71 -6.46
CA TYR A 103 5.17 9.81 -5.39
C TYR A 103 4.25 11.02 -5.58
N GLU A 104 3.08 10.96 -4.99
CA GLU A 104 2.09 12.01 -5.04
C GLU A 104 1.58 12.34 -3.64
N TRP A 105 1.30 13.62 -3.42
CA TRP A 105 0.68 14.10 -2.21
C TRP A 105 -0.82 13.78 -2.18
N ASN A 106 -1.32 13.33 -1.03
CA ASN A 106 -2.73 13.10 -0.80
C ASN A 106 -3.19 14.01 0.36
N GLU A 107 -3.87 15.10 0.02
CA GLU A 107 -4.36 16.11 0.97
C GLU A 107 -5.39 15.55 1.96
N TYR A 108 -6.22 14.59 1.53
CA TYR A 108 -7.27 14.01 2.37
C TYR A 108 -6.72 13.16 3.51
N THR A 109 -5.59 12.51 3.29
CA THR A 109 -4.96 11.64 4.29
C THR A 109 -3.71 12.26 4.91
N ASN A 110 -3.35 13.48 4.51
CA ASN A 110 -2.13 14.19 4.91
C ASN A 110 -0.89 13.27 4.80
N SER A 111 -0.71 12.64 3.64
CA SER A 111 0.31 11.63 3.43
C SER A 111 0.76 11.56 1.97
N TYR A 112 1.88 10.90 1.73
CA TYR A 112 2.29 10.51 0.38
C TYR A 112 1.80 9.12 0.00
N ARG A 113 1.63 8.92 -1.31
CA ARG A 113 1.46 7.62 -1.95
C ARG A 113 2.60 7.41 -2.95
N ILE A 114 3.16 6.22 -2.97
CA ILE A 114 4.15 5.82 -3.96
C ILE A 114 3.44 5.47 -5.26
N THR A 115 3.90 6.02 -6.37
CA THR A 115 3.32 5.81 -7.71
C THR A 115 4.26 5.06 -8.65
N GLY A 116 5.53 4.85 -8.26
CA GLY A 116 6.48 4.05 -9.00
C GLY A 116 7.83 3.93 -8.29
N CYS A 117 8.66 2.99 -8.75
CA CYS A 117 10.00 2.74 -8.24
C CYS A 117 10.95 2.49 -9.40
N THR A 118 12.12 3.14 -9.36
CA THR A 118 13.20 3.00 -10.34
C THR A 118 14.48 2.41 -9.72
N SER A 119 14.37 1.79 -8.55
CA SER A 119 15.46 1.12 -7.87
C SER A 119 15.88 -0.13 -8.64
N GLU A 120 17.18 -0.33 -8.81
CA GLU A 120 17.78 -1.55 -9.35
C GLU A 120 18.35 -2.45 -8.24
N SER A 121 18.21 -2.02 -6.98
CA SER A 121 18.70 -2.74 -5.81
C SER A 121 17.99 -4.08 -5.62
N ARG A 122 18.71 -5.04 -5.02
CA ARG A 122 18.15 -6.33 -4.60
C ARG A 122 17.25 -6.22 -3.39
N VAL A 123 17.36 -5.13 -2.61
CA VAL A 123 16.49 -4.82 -1.48
C VAL A 123 15.90 -3.43 -1.67
N VAL A 124 14.57 -3.34 -1.72
CA VAL A 124 13.83 -2.07 -1.75
C VAL A 124 13.18 -1.85 -0.40
N HIS A 125 13.67 -0.87 0.33
CA HIS A 125 13.13 -0.46 1.61
C HIS A 125 12.38 0.86 1.42
N VAL A 126 11.06 0.78 1.32
CA VAL A 126 10.19 1.93 1.05
C VAL A 126 10.30 2.95 2.19
N PRO A 127 10.58 4.24 1.91
CA PRO A 127 10.75 5.24 2.96
C PRO A 127 9.48 5.41 3.78
N SER A 128 9.65 5.51 5.09
CA SER A 128 8.54 5.73 6.03
C SER A 128 7.92 7.12 5.90
N LYS A 129 8.73 8.09 5.45
CA LYS A 129 8.33 9.49 5.23
C LYS A 129 8.95 10.06 3.96
N ILE A 130 8.22 10.94 3.32
CA ILE A 130 8.67 11.81 2.23
C ILE A 130 8.37 13.24 2.66
N ASN A 131 9.35 14.13 2.59
CA ASN A 131 9.23 15.54 3.00
C ASN A 131 8.58 15.69 4.40
N GLY A 132 8.99 14.85 5.37
CA GLY A 132 8.49 14.84 6.75
C GLY A 132 7.09 14.23 6.93
N ARG A 133 6.39 13.80 5.87
CA ARG A 133 5.04 13.23 5.91
C ARG A 133 5.03 11.73 5.66
N PRO A 134 4.13 10.97 6.31
CA PRO A 134 4.12 9.52 6.19
C PRO A 134 3.76 9.06 4.78
N VAL A 135 4.33 7.92 4.38
CA VAL A 135 3.89 7.14 3.21
C VAL A 135 2.81 6.18 3.68
N LYS A 136 1.61 6.25 3.10
CA LYS A 136 0.45 5.43 3.52
C LYS A 136 -0.09 4.50 2.45
N ILE A 137 0.23 4.71 1.20
CA ILE A 137 -0.35 3.96 0.08
C ILE A 137 0.75 3.58 -0.92
N ILE A 138 0.72 2.34 -1.39
CA ILE A 138 1.40 1.92 -2.61
C ILE A 138 0.34 1.86 -3.71
N ASN A 139 0.45 2.71 -4.72
CA ASN A 139 -0.49 2.80 -5.84
C ASN A 139 -0.39 1.58 -6.76
N PRO A 140 -1.36 1.39 -7.67
CA PRO A 140 -1.32 0.32 -8.66
C PRO A 140 0.01 0.30 -9.42
N HIS A 141 0.58 -0.89 -9.58
CA HIS A 141 1.85 -1.17 -10.26
C HIS A 141 3.10 -0.48 -9.70
N ALA A 142 3.03 0.22 -8.55
CA ALA A 142 4.10 1.10 -8.09
C ALA A 142 5.41 0.39 -7.72
N LEU A 143 5.36 -0.86 -7.29
CA LEU A 143 6.52 -1.70 -6.97
C LEU A 143 6.49 -3.01 -7.79
N SER A 144 5.83 -3.01 -8.95
CA SER A 144 5.81 -4.14 -9.86
C SER A 144 6.99 -4.14 -10.81
N GLU A 145 7.25 -5.30 -11.42
CA GLU A 145 8.24 -5.46 -12.50
C GLU A 145 9.67 -5.01 -12.13
N LEU A 146 10.08 -5.23 -10.88
CA LEU A 146 11.44 -4.97 -10.40
C LEU A 146 12.31 -6.24 -10.59
N PRO A 147 13.11 -6.35 -11.66
CA PRO A 147 13.71 -7.62 -12.09
C PRO A 147 14.80 -8.13 -11.15
N ASN A 148 15.36 -7.28 -10.32
CA ASN A 148 16.45 -7.60 -9.44
C ASN A 148 16.03 -7.75 -7.96
N VAL A 149 14.83 -7.30 -7.59
CA VAL A 149 14.42 -7.26 -6.20
C VAL A 149 14.25 -8.67 -5.61
N GLU A 150 14.91 -8.90 -4.48
CA GLU A 150 14.80 -10.13 -3.69
C GLU A 150 14.05 -9.90 -2.37
N ALA A 151 14.03 -8.65 -1.88
CA ALA A 151 13.26 -8.29 -0.69
C ALA A 151 12.64 -6.89 -0.80
N ILE A 152 11.42 -6.75 -0.28
CA ILE A 152 10.72 -5.48 -0.14
C ILE A 152 10.35 -5.29 1.34
N VAL A 153 10.69 -4.11 1.89
CA VAL A 153 10.29 -3.69 3.23
C VAL A 153 9.34 -2.52 3.12
N LEU A 154 8.11 -2.71 3.58
CA LEU A 154 7.07 -1.69 3.59
C LEU A 154 7.03 -0.99 4.95
N PRO A 155 6.83 0.34 5.01
CA PRO A 155 6.92 1.10 6.25
C PRO A 155 5.74 0.84 7.20
N ASP A 156 5.98 1.00 8.50
CA ASP A 156 4.95 0.85 9.54
C ASP A 156 3.76 1.82 9.38
N SER A 157 3.93 2.93 8.65
CA SER A 157 2.87 3.89 8.35
C SER A 157 1.94 3.48 7.20
N LEU A 158 2.29 2.42 6.46
CA LEU A 158 1.54 1.98 5.29
C LEU A 158 0.17 1.44 5.69
N VAL A 159 -0.88 1.84 4.97
CA VAL A 159 -2.27 1.46 5.23
C VAL A 159 -2.84 0.58 4.13
N SER A 160 -2.43 0.81 2.87
CA SER A 160 -2.98 0.08 1.72
C SER A 160 -1.92 -0.24 0.66
N VAL A 161 -2.00 -1.47 0.14
CA VAL A 161 -1.31 -1.93 -1.06
C VAL A 161 -2.37 -2.14 -2.14
N ARG A 162 -2.25 -1.40 -3.24
CA ARG A 162 -3.24 -1.35 -4.33
C ARG A 162 -3.04 -2.47 -5.35
N GLU A 163 -3.90 -2.50 -6.36
CA GLU A 163 -3.94 -3.49 -7.43
C GLU A 163 -2.57 -3.63 -8.11
N ASP A 164 -2.12 -4.86 -8.34
CA ASP A 164 -0.83 -5.18 -8.98
C ASP A 164 0.42 -4.52 -8.37
N ALA A 165 0.29 -3.89 -7.20
CA ALA A 165 1.33 -3.02 -6.65
C ALA A 165 2.67 -3.72 -6.40
N LEU A 166 2.67 -5.02 -6.07
CA LEU A 166 3.85 -5.84 -5.82
C LEU A 166 4.03 -6.96 -6.86
N SER A 167 3.20 -6.99 -7.90
CA SER A 167 3.13 -8.11 -8.86
C SER A 167 4.33 -8.17 -9.81
N ASN A 168 4.55 -9.33 -10.45
CA ASN A 168 5.59 -9.52 -11.47
C ASN A 168 7.02 -9.25 -10.99
N ASN A 169 7.36 -9.64 -9.76
CA ASN A 169 8.72 -9.57 -9.21
C ASN A 169 9.36 -10.96 -9.17
N PRO A 170 10.09 -11.38 -10.22
CA PRO A 170 10.48 -12.78 -10.41
C PRO A 170 11.47 -13.31 -9.38
N LYS A 171 12.24 -12.45 -8.72
CA LYS A 171 13.25 -12.84 -7.72
C LYS A 171 12.83 -12.55 -6.28
N LEU A 172 11.63 -11.98 -6.07
CA LEU A 172 11.17 -11.59 -4.75
C LEU A 172 10.93 -12.80 -3.84
N LYS A 173 11.69 -12.87 -2.74
CA LYS A 173 11.67 -13.95 -1.74
C LYS A 173 11.08 -13.51 -0.41
N TYR A 174 11.29 -12.24 -0.04
CA TYR A 174 10.96 -11.72 1.28
C TYR A 174 10.14 -10.43 1.18
N ILE A 175 9.08 -10.36 1.96
CA ILE A 175 8.28 -9.14 2.12
C ILE A 175 8.06 -8.90 3.60
N GLU A 176 8.37 -7.67 4.06
CA GLU A 176 7.93 -7.18 5.36
C GLU A 176 6.77 -6.21 5.16
N PHE A 177 5.66 -6.50 5.81
CA PHE A 177 4.51 -5.61 5.82
C PHE A 177 4.54 -4.70 7.05
N GLY A 178 4.29 -3.41 6.85
CA GLY A 178 4.20 -2.46 7.95
C GLY A 178 3.03 -2.73 8.91
N LYS A 179 3.18 -2.33 10.17
CA LYS A 179 2.24 -2.66 11.26
C LYS A 179 0.89 -1.95 11.19
N SER A 180 0.71 -0.98 10.28
CA SER A 180 -0.56 -0.28 10.08
C SER A 180 -1.30 -0.72 8.81
N LEU A 181 -0.78 -1.70 8.08
CA LEU A 181 -1.42 -2.19 6.86
C LEU A 181 -2.80 -2.75 7.20
N SER A 182 -3.84 -2.21 6.59
CA SER A 182 -5.23 -2.60 6.85
C SER A 182 -5.93 -3.21 5.63
N VAL A 183 -5.44 -2.92 4.42
CA VAL A 183 -6.06 -3.40 3.18
C VAL A 183 -5.01 -3.92 2.20
N LEU A 184 -5.22 -5.13 1.69
CA LEU A 184 -4.59 -5.67 0.49
C LEU A 184 -5.64 -5.71 -0.63
N CYS A 185 -5.42 -4.94 -1.68
CA CYS A 185 -6.33 -4.87 -2.80
C CYS A 185 -6.16 -6.04 -3.78
N GLU A 186 -7.14 -6.16 -4.67
CA GLU A 186 -7.19 -7.18 -5.72
C GLU A 186 -5.88 -7.26 -6.51
N ASP A 187 -5.46 -8.49 -6.85
CA ASP A 187 -4.29 -8.79 -7.67
C ASP A 187 -2.94 -8.24 -7.14
N SER A 188 -2.87 -7.70 -5.92
CA SER A 188 -1.72 -6.92 -5.43
C SER A 188 -0.39 -7.69 -5.37
N MET A 189 -0.41 -9.03 -5.37
CA MET A 189 0.76 -9.90 -5.20
C MET A 189 0.77 -11.06 -6.20
N LEU A 190 0.52 -10.81 -7.47
CA LEU A 190 0.53 -11.84 -8.50
C LEU A 190 1.93 -12.08 -9.09
N SER A 191 2.14 -13.27 -9.64
CA SER A 191 3.37 -13.62 -10.38
C SER A 191 4.66 -13.40 -9.57
N LEU A 192 4.73 -14.01 -8.39
CA LEU A 192 5.86 -13.99 -7.48
C LEU A 192 6.49 -15.40 -7.34
N PRO A 193 7.15 -15.92 -8.39
CA PRO A 193 7.57 -17.33 -8.45
C PRO A 193 8.66 -17.70 -7.43
N SER A 194 9.38 -16.73 -6.86
CA SER A 194 10.41 -16.97 -5.84
C SER A 194 9.92 -16.83 -4.41
N LEU A 195 8.66 -16.39 -4.21
CA LEU A 195 8.09 -16.18 -2.89
C LEU A 195 7.55 -17.51 -2.33
N GLU A 196 8.11 -17.95 -1.21
CA GLU A 196 7.72 -19.22 -0.57
C GLU A 196 6.85 -19.02 0.68
N LYS A 197 6.96 -17.88 1.35
CA LYS A 197 6.31 -17.59 2.63
C LYS A 197 5.78 -16.15 2.68
N VAL A 198 4.58 -15.99 3.22
CA VAL A 198 3.98 -14.68 3.50
C VAL A 198 3.49 -14.64 4.94
N VAL A 199 3.87 -13.60 5.67
CA VAL A 199 3.37 -13.31 7.03
C VAL A 199 2.65 -11.97 7.00
N LEU A 200 1.34 -11.97 7.16
CA LEU A 200 0.54 -10.76 7.14
C LEU A 200 0.42 -10.14 8.54
N PRO A 201 0.43 -8.80 8.65
CA PRO A 201 0.43 -8.13 9.94
C PRO A 201 -0.96 -8.20 10.62
N GLU A 202 -0.98 -8.20 11.95
CA GLU A 202 -2.22 -8.25 12.76
C GLU A 202 -3.16 -7.05 12.57
N SER A 203 -2.66 -5.97 11.97
CA SER A 203 -3.48 -4.80 11.61
C SER A 203 -4.37 -4.99 10.39
N LEU A 204 -4.14 -6.07 9.61
CA LEU A 204 -4.85 -6.29 8.35
C LEU A 204 -6.30 -6.68 8.60
N GLU A 205 -7.23 -5.91 8.06
CA GLU A 205 -8.67 -6.09 8.23
C GLU A 205 -9.40 -6.53 6.96
N GLU A 206 -8.81 -6.25 5.79
CA GLU A 206 -9.43 -6.54 4.50
C GLU A 206 -8.43 -7.13 3.52
N ILE A 207 -8.78 -8.27 2.92
CA ILE A 207 -8.08 -8.92 1.83
C ILE A 207 -9.09 -9.08 0.69
N GLU A 208 -8.86 -8.36 -0.41
CA GLU A 208 -9.71 -8.43 -1.59
C GLU A 208 -9.43 -9.69 -2.42
N ALA A 209 -10.04 -9.79 -3.60
CA ALA A 209 -9.95 -10.98 -4.40
C ALA A 209 -8.55 -11.17 -5.04
N TRP A 210 -8.15 -12.42 -5.22
CA TRP A 210 -7.01 -12.85 -6.02
C TRP A 210 -5.65 -12.26 -5.63
N VAL A 211 -5.48 -11.89 -4.36
CA VAL A 211 -4.25 -11.25 -3.86
C VAL A 211 -3.02 -12.12 -4.12
N PHE A 212 -3.13 -13.43 -4.02
CA PHE A 212 -1.98 -14.33 -4.10
C PHE A 212 -2.00 -15.20 -5.36
N SER A 213 -0.85 -15.27 -6.03
CA SER A 213 -0.51 -16.35 -6.96
C SER A 213 0.97 -16.66 -6.84
N GLY A 214 1.31 -17.94 -6.87
CA GLY A 214 2.71 -18.36 -6.83
C GLY A 214 2.83 -19.87 -6.76
N GLU A 215 3.52 -20.46 -7.74
CA GLU A 215 3.70 -21.92 -7.82
C GLU A 215 4.54 -22.46 -6.66
N ASN A 216 5.37 -21.60 -6.04
CA ASN A 216 6.27 -21.95 -4.96
C ASN A 216 5.82 -21.46 -3.57
N LEU A 217 4.69 -20.77 -3.47
CA LEU A 217 4.17 -20.32 -2.19
C LEU A 217 3.70 -21.48 -1.33
N LYS A 218 4.36 -21.71 -0.19
CA LYS A 218 4.17 -22.85 0.71
C LYS A 218 3.37 -22.47 1.96
N ASP A 219 3.65 -21.30 2.53
CA ASP A 219 3.07 -20.90 3.81
C ASP A 219 2.52 -19.46 3.73
N ILE A 220 1.27 -19.30 4.14
CA ILE A 220 0.64 -18.00 4.36
C ILE A 220 0.14 -17.94 5.80
N TYR A 221 0.60 -16.97 6.57
CA TYR A 221 0.13 -16.70 7.92
C TYR A 221 -0.85 -15.54 7.89
N LEU A 222 -2.12 -15.84 8.13
CA LEU A 222 -3.19 -14.85 8.18
C LEU A 222 -3.34 -14.28 9.60
N PRO A 223 -3.56 -12.95 9.73
CA PRO A 223 -3.79 -12.34 11.02
C PRO A 223 -5.16 -12.74 11.61
N SER A 224 -5.34 -12.45 12.90
CA SER A 224 -6.51 -12.91 13.65
C SER A 224 -7.81 -12.16 13.34
N ASN A 225 -7.75 -10.97 12.72
CA ASN A 225 -8.89 -10.05 12.65
C ASN A 225 -9.24 -9.59 11.23
N VAL A 226 -9.11 -10.46 10.23
CA VAL A 226 -9.56 -10.15 8.86
C VAL A 226 -11.09 -10.18 8.83
N LYS A 227 -11.70 -9.02 8.70
CA LYS A 227 -13.17 -8.81 8.70
C LYS A 227 -13.79 -9.06 7.34
N LYS A 228 -13.04 -8.70 6.27
CA LYS A 228 -13.45 -8.94 4.89
C LYS A 228 -12.40 -9.80 4.21
N LEU A 229 -12.80 -10.98 3.83
CA LEU A 229 -11.96 -11.95 3.15
C LEU A 229 -12.65 -12.38 1.87
N SER A 230 -12.08 -12.05 0.73
CA SER A 230 -12.52 -12.50 -0.58
C SER A 230 -11.72 -13.73 -1.03
N ASN A 231 -11.93 -14.21 -2.24
CA ASN A 231 -11.19 -15.34 -2.78
C ASN A 231 -9.68 -14.99 -2.86
N LEU A 232 -8.87 -15.66 -2.06
CA LEU A 232 -7.43 -15.35 -1.90
C LEU A 232 -6.59 -15.61 -3.16
N PHE A 233 -7.05 -16.52 -4.04
CA PHE A 233 -6.23 -17.02 -5.13
C PHE A 233 -6.85 -16.79 -6.50
N CYS A 234 -6.04 -16.31 -7.42
CA CYS A 234 -6.46 -15.99 -8.78
C CYS A 234 -7.00 -17.19 -9.57
N LEU A 235 -6.47 -18.38 -9.39
CA LEU A 235 -6.97 -19.65 -9.97
C LEU A 235 -6.39 -20.81 -9.15
N GLN A 236 -7.17 -21.85 -8.91
CA GLN A 236 -6.73 -23.05 -8.18
C GLN A 236 -5.46 -23.72 -8.76
N LYS A 237 -5.10 -23.39 -10.01
CA LYS A 237 -3.93 -23.94 -10.70
C LYS A 237 -2.63 -23.14 -10.49
N SER A 238 -2.71 -21.93 -9.91
CA SER A 238 -1.56 -21.03 -9.73
C SER A 238 -0.92 -21.13 -8.35
N CYS A 239 -1.35 -22.06 -7.52
CA CYS A 239 -0.84 -22.23 -6.17
C CYS A 239 -0.06 -23.53 -6.02
N SER A 240 1.00 -23.50 -5.22
CA SER A 240 1.72 -24.71 -4.83
C SER A 240 0.77 -25.80 -4.32
N PRO A 241 0.96 -27.07 -4.71
CA PRO A 241 0.20 -28.18 -4.13
C PRO A 241 0.43 -28.30 -2.61
N ASP A 242 1.59 -27.88 -2.12
CA ASP A 242 2.01 -27.95 -0.72
C ASP A 242 1.61 -26.71 0.09
N LEU A 243 0.85 -25.79 -0.50
CA LEU A 243 0.43 -24.55 0.18
C LEU A 243 -0.34 -24.85 1.47
N LYS A 244 0.05 -24.19 2.54
CA LYS A 244 -0.58 -24.17 3.87
C LYS A 244 -0.98 -22.75 4.24
N ILE A 245 -2.19 -22.59 4.76
CA ILE A 245 -2.72 -21.32 5.24
C ILE A 245 -2.90 -21.44 6.74
N HIS A 246 -2.07 -20.75 7.49
CA HIS A 246 -2.05 -20.77 8.95
C HIS A 246 -3.01 -19.73 9.50
N VAL A 247 -3.92 -20.16 10.38
CA VAL A 247 -4.95 -19.32 10.98
C VAL A 247 -5.11 -19.64 12.45
N LYS A 248 -5.14 -18.62 13.29
CA LYS A 248 -5.35 -18.79 14.73
C LYS A 248 -6.77 -19.30 15.01
N THR A 249 -6.88 -20.42 15.71
CA THR A 249 -8.16 -21.02 16.13
C THR A 249 -9.01 -20.03 16.94
N GLY A 250 -10.30 -19.94 16.64
CA GLY A 250 -11.24 -19.05 17.33
C GLY A 250 -11.09 -17.57 16.96
N SER A 251 -10.25 -17.23 15.98
CA SER A 251 -10.13 -15.87 15.46
C SER A 251 -11.29 -15.50 14.52
N VAL A 252 -11.50 -14.20 14.28
CA VAL A 252 -12.48 -13.70 13.28
C VAL A 252 -12.13 -14.26 11.89
N THR A 253 -10.87 -14.30 11.54
CA THR A 253 -10.38 -14.85 10.27
C THR A 253 -10.73 -16.33 10.13
N ALA A 254 -10.51 -17.13 11.18
CA ALA A 254 -10.86 -18.55 11.18
C ALA A 254 -12.36 -18.80 10.98
N GLU A 255 -13.22 -18.01 11.60
CA GLU A 255 -14.68 -18.10 11.42
C GLU A 255 -15.09 -17.70 9.99
N ASN A 256 -14.49 -16.66 9.43
CA ASN A 256 -14.76 -16.24 8.05
C ASN A 256 -14.34 -17.33 7.02
N ILE A 257 -13.21 -17.99 7.24
CA ILE A 257 -12.76 -19.10 6.37
C ILE A 257 -13.71 -20.28 6.48
N LYS A 258 -14.07 -20.73 7.67
CA LYS A 258 -14.99 -21.87 7.88
C LYS A 258 -16.37 -21.65 7.27
N ASN A 259 -16.84 -20.41 7.24
CA ASN A 259 -18.15 -20.05 6.70
C ASN A 259 -18.13 -19.72 5.20
N SER A 260 -17.02 -19.99 4.51
CA SER A 260 -16.82 -19.62 3.12
C SER A 260 -16.19 -20.76 2.32
N ASP A 261 -16.49 -20.83 1.03
CA ASP A 261 -15.82 -21.74 0.07
C ASP A 261 -14.53 -21.13 -0.52
N LEU A 262 -13.96 -20.14 0.16
CA LEU A 262 -12.86 -19.29 -0.38
C LEU A 262 -11.52 -20.01 -0.43
N VAL A 263 -11.36 -21.07 0.36
CA VAL A 263 -10.11 -21.85 0.44
C VAL A 263 -10.46 -23.31 0.58
N ALA A 264 -9.71 -24.18 -0.12
CA ALA A 264 -9.87 -25.63 0.07
C ALA A 264 -9.51 -26.01 1.52
N GLU A 265 -10.42 -26.67 2.24
CA GLU A 265 -10.28 -27.03 3.67
C GLU A 265 -8.96 -27.77 3.98
N ASN A 266 -8.48 -28.62 3.06
CA ASN A 266 -7.23 -29.37 3.24
C ASN A 266 -5.96 -28.53 3.20
N LYS A 267 -6.06 -27.22 2.89
CA LYS A 267 -4.94 -26.28 2.88
C LYS A 267 -4.91 -25.41 4.15
N VAL A 268 -5.94 -25.41 4.96
CA VAL A 268 -6.04 -24.57 6.15
C VAL A 268 -5.53 -25.32 7.39
N ILE A 269 -4.60 -24.71 8.11
CA ILE A 269 -4.07 -25.18 9.39
C ILE A 269 -4.60 -24.25 10.48
N PHE A 270 -5.40 -24.77 11.38
CA PHE A 270 -5.88 -24.07 12.56
C PHE A 270 -4.92 -24.33 13.72
N GLU A 271 -4.24 -23.25 14.18
CA GLU A 271 -3.27 -23.26 15.28
C GLU A 271 -3.84 -22.72 16.59
#